data_fd697334c3cd288b67ba8e8d9aecd014
#
_entry.id   fd697334c3cd288b67ba8e8d9aecd014
#
_cell.length_a   1.000
_cell.length_b   1.000
_cell.length_c   1.000
_cell.angle_alpha   90.00
_cell.angle_beta   90.00
_cell.angle_gamma   90.00
#
_symmetry.space_group_name_H-M   'P 1'
#
loop_
_entity.id
_entity.type
_entity.pdbx_description
1 polymer ?
#
loop_
_entity_poly.entity_id
_entity_poly.type
_entity_poly.pdbx_seq_one_letter_code
_entity_poly.pdbx_strand_id
1 'polypeptide(L)'
;MRRSLLFPLATLLMVPAFVSCGGDAIPTAAPEPAKDPAGLLDHLKYLAVRKDFKTAAVITPITPNVVFPGAMNLHNTAKQLGITLTPEEAKGLGLDDAMAARMDSLPGSEIENYKVKDARLAYNAGIYRILKGITAKSWGKMTHMGITDNAAAAQYGLMGVKDMAIGFDGTKVMTVSCVKMPSGAWGITYIRYDVALKNLKQD
;
A
#
# COMPACT_ATOMS: atom_id res chain seq x y z
N MET A 1 23.31 -59.99 29.44
CA MET A 1 23.37 -58.51 29.40
C MET A 1 22.80 -58.02 28.11
N ARG A 2 21.52 -57.52 28.07
CA ARG A 2 20.86 -56.98 26.90
C ARG A 2 20.90 -55.47 27.04
N ARG A 3 21.59 -54.77 26.12
CA ARG A 3 21.58 -53.30 26.01
C ARG A 3 20.45 -52.88 25.08
N SER A 4 19.42 -52.22 25.63
CA SER A 4 18.35 -51.60 24.90
C SER A 4 18.87 -50.25 24.37
N LEU A 5 18.88 -50.11 23.04
CA LEU A 5 19.11 -48.83 22.34
C LEU A 5 17.76 -48.10 22.20
N LEU A 6 17.60 -47.01 22.98
CA LEU A 6 16.53 -46.07 22.85
C LEU A 6 16.90 -45.08 21.74
N PHE A 7 16.17 -45.14 20.61
CA PHE A 7 16.22 -44.12 19.60
C PHE A 7 15.26 -42.96 19.99
N PRO A 8 15.71 -41.70 19.99
CA PRO A 8 14.81 -40.61 20.17
C PRO A 8 14.03 -40.37 18.88
N LEU A 9 12.72 -40.43 18.97
CA LEU A 9 11.76 -40.09 17.92
C LEU A 9 11.81 -38.56 17.72
N ALA A 10 12.52 -38.07 16.71
CA ALA A 10 12.51 -36.68 16.32
C ALA A 10 11.16 -36.38 15.63
N THR A 11 10.26 -35.77 16.39
CA THR A 11 9.00 -35.26 15.85
C THR A 11 9.31 -34.06 14.95
N LEU A 12 9.33 -34.31 13.63
CA LEU A 12 9.46 -33.27 12.61
C LEU A 12 8.17 -32.46 12.60
N LEU A 13 8.15 -31.33 13.27
CA LEU A 13 7.08 -30.32 13.14
C LEU A 13 7.15 -29.77 11.74
N MET A 14 6.35 -30.33 10.84
CA MET A 14 6.02 -29.68 9.56
C MET A 14 5.23 -28.43 9.85
N VAL A 15 5.92 -27.29 9.86
CA VAL A 15 5.28 -25.99 9.74
C VAL A 15 4.72 -25.93 8.30
N PRO A 16 3.40 -25.84 8.10
CA PRO A 16 2.87 -25.65 6.77
C PRO A 16 3.38 -24.30 6.27
N ALA A 17 4.26 -24.32 5.26
CA ALA A 17 4.57 -23.17 4.47
C ALA A 17 3.26 -22.77 3.77
N PHE A 18 2.55 -21.81 4.32
CA PHE A 18 1.49 -21.13 3.58
C PHE A 18 2.14 -20.42 2.39
N VAL A 19 2.21 -21.14 1.28
CA VAL A 19 2.35 -20.52 -0.03
C VAL A 19 1.10 -19.67 -0.20
N SER A 20 1.22 -18.37 0.06
CA SER A 20 0.19 -17.40 -0.29
C SER A 20 0.10 -17.36 -1.81
N CYS A 21 -0.65 -18.30 -2.38
CA CYS A 21 -1.27 -18.09 -3.67
C CYS A 21 -2.17 -16.88 -3.49
N GLY A 22 -1.87 -15.76 -4.19
CA GLY A 22 -2.63 -14.52 -4.16
C GLY A 22 -4.11 -14.79 -4.40
N GLY A 23 -4.83 -15.08 -3.34
CA GLY A 23 -6.24 -15.42 -3.35
C GLY A 23 -7.09 -14.23 -2.93
N ASP A 24 -8.35 -14.26 -3.29
CA ASP A 24 -9.38 -13.22 -3.15
C ASP A 24 -9.68 -12.77 -1.71
N ALA A 25 -8.92 -13.22 -0.72
CA ALA A 25 -9.18 -12.93 0.69
C ALA A 25 -8.47 -11.64 1.17
N ILE A 26 -9.18 -10.91 2.04
CA ILE A 26 -8.60 -9.79 2.80
C ILE A 26 -7.83 -10.37 3.98
N PRO A 27 -6.55 -9.99 4.19
CA PRO A 27 -5.78 -10.47 5.33
C PRO A 27 -6.48 -10.23 6.66
N THR A 28 -6.41 -11.20 7.56
CA THR A 28 -6.99 -11.09 8.91
C THR A 28 -6.03 -10.49 9.94
N ALA A 29 -4.73 -10.55 9.65
CA ALA A 29 -3.66 -9.94 10.45
C ALA A 29 -2.85 -8.97 9.59
N ALA A 30 -2.10 -8.07 10.22
CA ALA A 30 -1.20 -7.15 9.54
C ALA A 30 -0.17 -7.93 8.72
N PRO A 31 -0.02 -7.66 7.41
CA PRO A 31 0.96 -8.35 6.59
C PRO A 31 2.39 -8.04 7.04
N GLU A 32 3.26 -9.05 6.93
CA GLU A 32 4.71 -8.84 7.07
C GLU A 32 5.23 -7.90 5.97
N PRO A 33 6.33 -7.15 6.20
CA PRO A 33 6.88 -6.25 5.19
C PRO A 33 7.07 -6.93 3.84
N ALA A 34 6.54 -6.33 2.77
CA ALA A 34 6.49 -6.91 1.43
C ALA A 34 7.89 -7.23 0.90
N LYS A 35 8.16 -8.50 0.58
CA LYS A 35 9.45 -8.98 0.05
C LYS A 35 9.56 -8.78 -1.46
N ASP A 36 8.43 -8.61 -2.13
CA ASP A 36 8.29 -8.32 -3.55
C ASP A 36 7.12 -7.36 -3.77
N PRO A 37 6.97 -6.76 -4.96
CA PRO A 37 5.85 -5.86 -5.25
C PRO A 37 4.47 -6.50 -5.10
N ALA A 38 4.31 -7.80 -5.37
CA ALA A 38 3.02 -8.49 -5.28
C ALA A 38 2.49 -8.52 -3.85
N GLY A 39 3.37 -8.68 -2.85
CA GLY A 39 3.02 -8.64 -1.43
C GLY A 39 2.42 -7.29 -0.97
N LEU A 40 2.62 -6.21 -1.73
CA LEU A 40 1.99 -4.93 -1.42
C LEU A 40 0.47 -4.94 -1.59
N LEU A 41 -0.09 -5.84 -2.42
CA LEU A 41 -1.54 -5.96 -2.57
C LEU A 41 -2.22 -6.30 -1.24
N ASP A 42 -1.62 -7.17 -0.43
CA ASP A 42 -2.14 -7.53 0.89
C ASP A 42 -2.12 -6.34 1.85
N HIS A 43 -1.05 -5.53 1.82
CA HIS A 43 -0.98 -4.28 2.59
C HIS A 43 -2.07 -3.28 2.18
N LEU A 44 -2.32 -3.14 0.86
CA LEU A 44 -3.37 -2.25 0.34
C LEU A 44 -4.76 -2.71 0.79
N LYS A 45 -5.06 -4.01 0.66
CA LYS A 45 -6.32 -4.62 1.13
C LYS A 45 -6.49 -4.42 2.64
N TYR A 46 -5.44 -4.69 3.40
CA TYR A 46 -5.47 -4.58 4.86
C TYR A 46 -5.71 -3.14 5.32
N LEU A 47 -4.95 -2.19 4.78
CA LEU A 47 -5.11 -0.76 5.06
C LEU A 47 -6.52 -0.27 4.72
N ALA A 48 -7.01 -0.60 3.53
CA ALA A 48 -8.29 -0.10 3.03
C ALA A 48 -9.49 -0.62 3.84
N VAL A 49 -9.48 -1.91 4.19
CA VAL A 49 -10.63 -2.59 4.78
C VAL A 49 -10.57 -2.63 6.30
N ARG A 50 -9.39 -2.88 6.86
CA ARG A 50 -9.22 -2.95 8.34
C ARG A 50 -8.96 -1.58 8.96
N LYS A 51 -8.69 -0.56 8.15
CA LYS A 51 -8.34 0.80 8.60
C LYS A 51 -7.16 0.80 9.58
N ASP A 52 -6.21 -0.11 9.36
CA ASP A 52 -4.97 -0.12 10.13
C ASP A 52 -3.99 0.89 9.53
N PHE A 53 -4.07 2.11 10.03
CA PHE A 53 -3.27 3.23 9.54
C PHE A 53 -1.76 3.06 9.76
N LYS A 54 -1.32 2.17 10.66
CA LYS A 54 0.10 1.84 10.83
C LYS A 54 0.67 1.19 9.58
N THR A 55 -0.15 0.42 8.87
CA THR A 55 0.22 -0.21 7.60
C THR A 55 0.60 0.83 6.54
N ALA A 56 -0.03 2.00 6.52
CA ALA A 56 0.35 3.08 5.60
C ALA A 56 1.81 3.52 5.79
N ALA A 57 2.26 3.63 7.04
CA ALA A 57 3.65 3.99 7.33
C ALA A 57 4.66 2.91 6.92
N VAL A 58 4.26 1.62 6.96
CA VAL A 58 5.13 0.50 6.55
C VAL A 58 5.41 0.50 5.05
N ILE A 59 4.41 0.85 4.25
CA ILE A 59 4.51 0.85 2.77
C ILE A 59 4.94 2.20 2.19
N THR A 60 5.15 3.23 3.02
CA THR A 60 5.58 4.56 2.59
C THR A 60 7.11 4.64 2.53
N PRO A 61 7.71 4.99 1.38
CA PRO A 61 9.13 5.23 1.28
C PRO A 61 9.59 6.37 2.20
N ILE A 62 10.81 6.27 2.71
CA ILE A 62 11.37 7.26 3.65
C ILE A 62 12.28 8.29 2.99
N THR A 63 12.66 8.09 1.72
CA THR A 63 13.57 8.97 0.98
C THR A 63 12.85 10.25 0.53
N PRO A 64 13.39 11.45 0.83
CA PRO A 64 12.75 12.71 0.46
C PRO A 64 12.42 12.82 -1.03
N ASN A 65 13.33 12.38 -1.90
CA ASN A 65 13.14 12.41 -3.37
C ASN A 65 11.92 11.59 -3.85
N VAL A 66 11.40 10.69 -3.03
CA VAL A 66 10.19 9.90 -3.31
C VAL A 66 8.99 10.46 -2.57
N VAL A 67 9.20 10.87 -1.30
CA VAL A 67 8.11 11.28 -0.41
C VAL A 67 7.41 12.54 -0.89
N PHE A 68 8.14 13.58 -1.27
CA PHE A 68 7.54 14.85 -1.68
C PHE A 68 6.75 14.72 -2.99
N PRO A 69 7.33 14.25 -4.11
CA PRO A 69 6.56 14.07 -5.34
C PRO A 69 5.40 13.09 -5.17
N GLY A 70 5.62 12.01 -4.43
CA GLY A 70 4.57 11.01 -4.16
C GLY A 70 3.41 11.59 -3.35
N ALA A 71 3.70 12.32 -2.26
CA ALA A 71 2.68 12.98 -1.45
C ALA A 71 1.85 13.97 -2.27
N MET A 72 2.51 14.79 -3.08
CA MET A 72 1.85 15.73 -3.98
C MET A 72 0.91 15.02 -4.98
N ASN A 73 1.40 13.99 -5.64
CA ASN A 73 0.63 13.24 -6.62
C ASN A 73 -0.57 12.52 -6.00
N LEU A 74 -0.37 11.83 -4.87
CA LEU A 74 -1.43 11.13 -4.16
C LEU A 74 -2.48 12.09 -3.60
N HIS A 75 -2.05 13.25 -3.09
CA HIS A 75 -2.94 14.32 -2.63
C HIS A 75 -3.81 14.84 -3.77
N ASN A 76 -3.20 15.21 -4.90
CA ASN A 76 -3.92 15.72 -6.07
C ASN A 76 -4.91 14.68 -6.61
N THR A 77 -4.50 13.41 -6.68
CA THR A 77 -5.37 12.31 -7.11
C THR A 77 -6.56 12.16 -6.17
N ALA A 78 -6.34 12.12 -4.86
CA ALA A 78 -7.41 12.01 -3.88
C ALA A 78 -8.38 13.20 -3.94
N LYS A 79 -7.87 14.41 -4.17
CA LYS A 79 -8.66 15.64 -4.35
C LYS A 79 -9.52 15.57 -5.60
N GLN A 80 -8.97 15.14 -6.74
CA GLN A 80 -9.72 14.95 -7.98
C GLN A 80 -10.85 13.93 -7.84
N LEU A 81 -10.64 12.90 -7.00
CA LEU A 81 -11.65 11.89 -6.70
C LEU A 81 -12.72 12.37 -5.71
N GLY A 82 -12.57 13.55 -5.11
CA GLY A 82 -13.48 14.10 -4.12
C GLY A 82 -13.52 13.27 -2.81
N ILE A 83 -12.45 12.53 -2.50
CA ILE A 83 -12.41 11.67 -1.31
C ILE A 83 -11.76 12.43 -0.15
N THR A 84 -12.52 12.67 0.91
CA THR A 84 -12.08 13.35 2.14
C THR A 84 -11.84 12.37 3.27
N LEU A 85 -11.13 12.77 4.32
CA LEU A 85 -10.97 12.00 5.55
C LEU A 85 -12.04 12.39 6.57
N THR A 86 -12.48 11.42 7.37
CA THR A 86 -13.20 11.76 8.61
C THR A 86 -12.20 12.23 9.68
N PRO A 87 -12.63 12.95 10.74
CA PRO A 87 -11.76 13.33 11.85
C PRO A 87 -11.04 12.14 12.50
N GLU A 88 -11.73 11.01 12.66
CA GLU A 88 -11.18 9.78 13.23
C GLU A 88 -10.10 9.18 12.33
N GLU A 89 -10.31 9.18 11.02
CA GLU A 89 -9.34 8.69 10.04
C GLU A 89 -8.10 9.60 10.02
N ALA A 90 -8.28 10.91 10.04
CA ALA A 90 -7.19 11.87 10.10
C ALA A 90 -6.33 11.66 11.36
N LYS A 91 -6.97 11.54 12.53
CA LYS A 91 -6.32 11.24 13.80
C LYS A 91 -5.58 9.90 13.77
N GLY A 92 -6.21 8.87 13.22
CA GLY A 92 -5.60 7.54 13.06
C GLY A 92 -4.34 7.56 12.19
N LEU A 93 -4.30 8.42 11.18
CA LEU A 93 -3.13 8.65 10.31
C LEU A 93 -2.07 9.54 10.96
N GLY A 94 -2.35 10.11 12.15
CA GLY A 94 -1.43 10.99 12.89
C GLY A 94 -1.43 12.45 12.42
N LEU A 95 -2.48 12.88 11.68
CA LEU A 95 -2.68 14.26 11.33
C LEU A 95 -3.21 15.03 12.55
N ASP A 96 -2.67 16.21 12.82
CA ASP A 96 -3.30 17.14 13.73
C ASP A 96 -4.50 17.86 13.07
N ASP A 97 -5.33 18.54 13.87
CA ASP A 97 -6.54 19.18 13.38
C ASP A 97 -6.25 20.25 12.32
N ALA A 98 -5.14 20.99 12.48
CA ALA A 98 -4.73 22.02 11.54
C ALA A 98 -4.33 21.42 10.19
N MET A 99 -3.54 20.33 10.22
CA MET A 99 -3.13 19.64 9.01
C MET A 99 -4.32 18.93 8.34
N ALA A 100 -5.20 18.31 9.13
CA ALA A 100 -6.42 17.67 8.62
C ALA A 100 -7.33 18.68 7.90
N ALA A 101 -7.59 19.83 8.52
CA ALA A 101 -8.40 20.90 7.92
C ALA A 101 -7.77 21.47 6.64
N ARG A 102 -6.45 21.53 6.56
CA ARG A 102 -5.72 22.02 5.39
C ARG A 102 -5.66 21.01 4.26
N MET A 103 -5.67 19.70 4.54
CA MET A 103 -5.49 18.64 3.52
C MET A 103 -6.48 18.73 2.35
N ASP A 104 -7.71 19.21 2.57
CA ASP A 104 -8.71 19.32 1.52
C ASP A 104 -8.62 20.64 0.73
N SER A 105 -8.10 21.69 1.32
CA SER A 105 -8.02 23.04 0.73
C SER A 105 -6.70 23.32 0.02
N LEU A 106 -5.58 22.69 0.43
CA LEU A 106 -4.26 23.00 -0.09
C LEU A 106 -4.07 22.57 -1.54
N PRO A 107 -3.37 23.40 -2.36
CA PRO A 107 -2.75 22.90 -3.59
C PRO A 107 -1.67 21.88 -3.26
N GLY A 108 -1.58 20.81 -4.09
CA GLY A 108 -0.54 19.80 -3.89
C GLY A 108 0.89 20.36 -3.94
N SER A 109 1.12 21.43 -4.69
CA SER A 109 2.42 22.13 -4.76
C SER A 109 2.92 22.67 -3.41
N GLU A 110 2.03 22.96 -2.46
CA GLU A 110 2.46 23.41 -1.14
C GLU A 110 3.10 22.31 -0.29
N ILE A 111 2.90 21.05 -0.64
CA ILE A 111 3.51 19.90 0.06
C ILE A 111 5.05 19.94 -0.04
N GLU A 112 5.60 20.53 -1.09
CA GLU A 112 7.05 20.70 -1.26
C GLU A 112 7.67 21.56 -0.15
N ASN A 113 6.88 22.42 0.48
CA ASN A 113 7.30 23.26 1.59
C ASN A 113 7.18 22.58 2.97
N TYR A 114 6.68 21.35 3.01
CA TYR A 114 6.52 20.61 4.26
C TYR A 114 7.87 20.09 4.78
N LYS A 115 7.96 19.91 6.10
CA LYS A 115 9.01 19.07 6.67
C LYS A 115 8.81 17.63 6.21
N VAL A 116 9.88 16.86 6.09
CA VAL A 116 9.82 15.44 5.65
C VAL A 116 8.79 14.63 6.46
N LYS A 117 8.70 14.88 7.78
CA LYS A 117 7.72 14.22 8.66
C LYS A 117 6.28 14.50 8.19
N ASP A 118 5.97 15.77 7.92
CA ASP A 118 4.61 16.19 7.55
C ASP A 118 4.28 15.74 6.12
N ALA A 119 5.26 15.77 5.21
CA ALA A 119 5.11 15.20 3.87
C ALA A 119 4.82 13.69 3.91
N ARG A 120 5.41 12.94 4.85
CA ARG A 120 5.10 11.52 5.06
C ARG A 120 3.68 11.31 5.59
N LEU A 121 3.20 12.16 6.47
CA LEU A 121 1.80 12.10 6.93
C LEU A 121 0.84 12.39 5.77
N ALA A 122 1.13 13.42 4.96
CA ALA A 122 0.37 13.72 3.76
C ALA A 122 0.40 12.56 2.75
N TYR A 123 1.53 11.88 2.62
CA TYR A 123 1.69 10.69 1.79
C TYR A 123 0.78 9.55 2.25
N ASN A 124 0.83 9.20 3.55
CA ASN A 124 0.01 8.16 4.14
C ASN A 124 -1.48 8.47 3.98
N ALA A 125 -1.86 9.72 4.23
CA ALA A 125 -3.22 10.21 4.05
C ALA A 125 -3.67 10.11 2.58
N GLY A 126 -2.81 10.46 1.64
CA GLY A 126 -3.06 10.36 0.20
C GLY A 126 -3.32 8.91 -0.23
N ILE A 127 -2.45 7.97 0.17
CA ILE A 127 -2.67 6.53 -0.10
C ILE A 127 -4.04 6.11 0.44
N TYR A 128 -4.29 6.32 1.73
CA TYR A 128 -5.52 5.85 2.35
C TYR A 128 -6.77 6.47 1.72
N ARG A 129 -6.77 7.78 1.43
CA ARG A 129 -7.89 8.45 0.74
C ARG A 129 -8.23 7.77 -0.57
N ILE A 130 -7.21 7.46 -1.38
CA ILE A 130 -7.41 6.78 -2.66
C ILE A 130 -8.03 5.41 -2.45
N LEU A 131 -7.53 4.62 -1.48
CA LEU A 131 -7.96 3.24 -1.26
C LEU A 131 -9.37 3.15 -0.66
N LYS A 132 -9.74 4.05 0.25
CA LYS A 132 -11.06 4.03 0.93
C LYS A 132 -12.23 4.27 -0.02
N GLY A 133 -11.96 4.77 -1.23
CA GLY A 133 -12.97 4.92 -2.27
C GLY A 133 -13.51 3.60 -2.83
N ILE A 134 -12.88 2.47 -2.53
CA ILE A 134 -13.20 1.13 -3.04
C ILE A 134 -13.87 0.32 -1.92
N THR A 135 -14.94 -0.41 -2.21
CA THR A 135 -15.63 -1.22 -1.22
C THR A 135 -14.81 -2.41 -0.73
N ALA A 136 -15.09 -2.90 0.49
CA ALA A 136 -14.43 -4.09 1.03
C ALA A 136 -14.67 -5.33 0.15
N LYS A 137 -15.86 -5.45 -0.43
CA LYS A 137 -16.23 -6.54 -1.34
C LYS A 137 -15.39 -6.50 -2.62
N SER A 138 -15.21 -5.30 -3.20
CA SER A 138 -14.34 -5.11 -4.37
C SER A 138 -12.88 -5.40 -4.05
N TRP A 139 -12.37 -4.98 -2.88
CA TRP A 139 -11.03 -5.32 -2.42
C TRP A 139 -10.82 -6.85 -2.30
N GLY A 140 -11.83 -7.57 -1.80
CA GLY A 140 -11.79 -9.03 -1.72
C GLY A 140 -11.56 -9.72 -3.06
N LYS A 141 -12.03 -9.13 -4.16
CA LYS A 141 -11.89 -9.67 -5.53
C LYS A 141 -10.68 -9.17 -6.29
N MET A 142 -9.90 -8.22 -5.74
CA MET A 142 -8.72 -7.70 -6.41
C MET A 142 -7.59 -8.71 -6.41
N THR A 143 -6.96 -8.89 -7.57
CA THR A 143 -5.86 -9.82 -7.80
C THR A 143 -4.66 -9.12 -8.42
N HIS A 144 -3.49 -9.66 -8.18
CA HIS A 144 -2.25 -9.28 -8.86
C HIS A 144 -2.27 -9.82 -10.30
N MET A 145 -2.02 -8.97 -11.30
CA MET A 145 -2.04 -9.36 -12.72
C MET A 145 -0.65 -9.40 -13.37
N GLY A 146 0.34 -8.78 -12.78
CA GLY A 146 1.71 -8.78 -13.30
C GLY A 146 2.55 -7.62 -12.76
N ILE A 147 3.85 -7.73 -12.93
CA ILE A 147 4.85 -6.72 -12.54
C ILE A 147 5.71 -6.42 -13.77
N THR A 148 5.92 -5.14 -14.04
CA THR A 148 6.79 -4.64 -15.11
C THR A 148 7.78 -3.61 -14.59
N ASP A 149 8.90 -3.44 -15.26
CA ASP A 149 9.83 -2.36 -14.96
C ASP A 149 9.24 -1.01 -15.39
N ASN A 150 9.34 0.00 -14.51
CA ASN A 150 8.94 1.36 -14.84
C ASN A 150 10.17 2.16 -15.31
N ALA A 151 10.51 2.06 -16.59
CA ALA A 151 11.65 2.77 -17.16
C ALA A 151 11.48 4.31 -17.11
N ALA A 152 10.24 4.82 -17.12
CA ALA A 152 9.99 6.26 -17.06
C ALA A 152 10.37 6.86 -15.69
N ALA A 153 10.33 6.10 -14.61
CA ALA A 153 10.70 6.57 -13.29
C ALA A 153 12.19 6.97 -13.19
N ALA A 154 13.06 6.38 -14.02
CA ALA A 154 14.48 6.71 -14.07
C ALA A 154 14.72 8.17 -14.50
N GLN A 155 13.84 8.74 -15.32
CA GLN A 155 13.90 10.16 -15.74
C GLN A 155 13.74 11.11 -14.54
N TYR A 156 13.13 10.64 -13.46
CA TYR A 156 12.96 11.38 -12.20
C TYR A 156 13.97 10.95 -11.12
N GLY A 157 15.05 10.26 -11.51
CA GLY A 157 16.07 9.77 -10.58
C GLY A 157 15.62 8.59 -9.70
N LEU A 158 14.51 7.96 -10.01
CA LEU A 158 13.96 6.82 -9.28
C LEU A 158 14.38 5.51 -9.96
N MET A 159 15.42 4.87 -9.44
CA MET A 159 15.92 3.61 -9.97
C MET A 159 15.17 2.41 -9.40
N GLY A 160 14.98 1.37 -10.21
CA GLY A 160 14.41 0.10 -9.76
C GLY A 160 12.93 0.14 -9.42
N VAL A 161 12.21 1.14 -9.92
CA VAL A 161 10.75 1.21 -9.76
C VAL A 161 10.09 0.13 -10.61
N LYS A 162 9.15 -0.58 -10.00
CA LYS A 162 8.29 -1.59 -10.64
C LYS A 162 6.85 -1.11 -10.65
N ASP A 163 6.14 -1.39 -11.72
CA ASP A 163 4.70 -1.20 -11.81
C ASP A 163 3.99 -2.53 -11.58
N MET A 164 3.20 -2.60 -10.52
CA MET A 164 2.32 -3.73 -10.22
C MET A 164 0.93 -3.45 -10.79
N ALA A 165 0.47 -4.29 -11.70
CA ALA A 165 -0.90 -4.25 -12.20
C ALA A 165 -1.84 -4.99 -11.24
N ILE A 166 -2.94 -4.34 -10.87
CA ILE A 166 -4.01 -4.91 -10.05
C ILE A 166 -5.27 -5.00 -10.90
N GLY A 167 -5.90 -6.16 -10.87
CA GLY A 167 -7.14 -6.46 -11.59
C GLY A 167 -8.33 -6.66 -10.68
N PHE A 168 -9.51 -6.47 -11.24
CA PHE A 168 -10.80 -6.78 -10.66
C PHE A 168 -11.62 -7.53 -11.71
N ASP A 169 -12.10 -8.72 -11.37
CA ASP A 169 -12.82 -9.61 -12.29
C ASP A 169 -12.08 -9.79 -13.64
N GLY A 170 -10.76 -10.01 -13.60
CA GLY A 170 -9.92 -10.22 -14.77
C GLY A 170 -9.57 -8.97 -15.59
N THR A 171 -10.09 -7.80 -15.22
CA THR A 171 -9.81 -6.53 -15.89
C THR A 171 -8.84 -5.70 -15.04
N LYS A 172 -7.76 -5.19 -15.68
CA LYS A 172 -6.83 -4.27 -15.02
C LYS A 172 -7.56 -2.99 -14.63
N VAL A 173 -7.51 -2.64 -13.34
CA VAL A 173 -8.21 -1.47 -12.79
C VAL A 173 -7.27 -0.44 -12.17
N MET A 174 -6.07 -0.87 -11.79
CA MET A 174 -5.12 -0.03 -11.08
C MET A 174 -3.68 -0.43 -11.42
N THR A 175 -2.79 0.56 -11.44
CA THR A 175 -1.34 0.36 -11.44
C THR A 175 -0.77 0.99 -10.19
N VAL A 176 0.07 0.23 -9.48
CA VAL A 176 0.78 0.69 -8.28
C VAL A 176 2.27 0.67 -8.59
N SER A 177 2.89 1.84 -8.62
CA SER A 177 4.35 1.94 -8.76
C SER A 177 5.01 1.71 -7.41
N CYS A 178 6.01 0.86 -7.38
CA CYS A 178 6.66 0.34 -6.18
C CYS A 178 8.17 0.49 -6.27
N VAL A 179 8.82 0.74 -5.14
CA VAL A 179 10.27 0.86 -5.01
C VAL A 179 10.78 0.01 -3.87
N LYS A 180 11.97 -0.56 -4.02
CA LYS A 180 12.64 -1.25 -2.93
C LYS A 180 13.23 -0.23 -1.96
N MET A 181 12.82 -0.32 -0.71
CA MET A 181 13.28 0.56 0.37
C MET A 181 14.64 0.10 0.94
N PRO A 182 15.37 0.97 1.66
CA PRO A 182 16.63 0.58 2.32
C PRO A 182 16.50 -0.58 3.31
N SER A 183 15.32 -0.79 3.88
CA SER A 183 15.00 -1.95 4.74
C SER A 183 14.96 -3.28 3.99
N GLY A 184 15.01 -3.26 2.66
CA GLY A 184 14.81 -4.44 1.81
C GLY A 184 13.35 -4.73 1.48
N ALA A 185 12.40 -4.12 2.19
CA ALA A 185 10.98 -4.22 1.89
C ALA A 185 10.59 -3.34 0.69
N TRP A 186 9.44 -3.61 0.10
CA TRP A 186 8.88 -2.79 -0.96
C TRP A 186 7.91 -1.75 -0.39
N GLY A 187 7.93 -0.55 -0.99
CA GLY A 187 7.03 0.56 -0.69
C GLY A 187 6.36 1.08 -1.94
N ILE A 188 5.30 1.87 -1.76
CA ILE A 188 4.50 2.43 -2.84
C ILE A 188 4.99 3.84 -3.14
N THR A 189 5.19 4.18 -4.41
CA THR A 189 5.55 5.53 -4.86
C THR A 189 4.39 6.27 -5.50
N TYR A 190 3.50 5.54 -6.16
CA TYR A 190 2.38 6.12 -6.89
C TYR A 190 1.26 5.09 -7.07
N ILE A 191 0.01 5.58 -7.14
CA ILE A 191 -1.17 4.77 -7.48
C ILE A 191 -1.93 5.47 -8.62
N ARG A 192 -2.16 4.75 -9.70
CA ARG A 192 -2.94 5.21 -10.85
C ARG A 192 -4.12 4.28 -11.08
N TYR A 193 -5.28 4.86 -11.29
CA TYR A 193 -6.46 4.11 -11.74
C TYR A 193 -6.52 4.06 -13.26
N ASP A 194 -6.73 2.87 -13.80
CA ASP A 194 -6.88 2.62 -15.25
C ASP A 194 -8.37 2.62 -15.65
N VAL A 195 -9.30 2.58 -14.68
CA VAL A 195 -10.75 2.72 -14.88
C VAL A 195 -11.34 3.72 -13.89
N ALA A 196 -12.51 4.27 -14.22
CA ALA A 196 -13.19 5.18 -13.32
C ALA A 196 -13.55 4.46 -11.99
N LEU A 197 -13.15 5.04 -10.85
CA LEU A 197 -13.44 4.52 -9.51
C LEU A 197 -14.93 4.23 -9.27
N LYS A 198 -15.83 4.99 -9.94
CA LYS A 198 -17.27 4.73 -9.85
C LYS A 198 -17.65 3.30 -10.21
N ASN A 199 -16.87 2.64 -11.09
CA ASN A 199 -17.11 1.26 -11.48
C ASN A 199 -16.70 0.24 -10.39
N LEU A 200 -15.86 0.66 -9.44
CA LEU A 200 -15.41 -0.15 -8.30
C LEU A 200 -16.21 0.15 -7.02
N LYS A 201 -17.10 1.16 -7.06
CA LYS A 201 -18.00 1.53 -5.96
C LYS A 201 -19.39 0.91 -6.07
N GLN A 202 -19.69 0.27 -7.21
CA GLN A 202 -21.00 -0.32 -7.47
C GLN A 202 -21.03 -1.74 -6.89
N ASP A 203 -21.45 -1.84 -5.64
CA ASP A 203 -21.99 -3.05 -5.01
C ASP A 203 -22.92 -2.71 -3.84
#